data_f0cd1c1bece49e9f00fcab86334372b8
#
_entry.id   f0cd1c1bece49e9f00fcab86334372b8
#
_cell.length_a   1.000
_cell.length_b   1.000
_cell.length_c   1.000
_cell.angle_alpha   90.00
_cell.angle_beta   90.00
_cell.angle_gamma   90.00
#
_symmetry.space_group_name_H-M   'P 1'
#
loop_
_entity.id
_entity.type
_entity.pdbx_description
1 polymer ?
#
loop_
_entity_poly.entity_id
_entity_poly.type
_entity_poly.pdbx_seq_one_letter_code
_entity_poly.pdbx_strand_id
1 'polypeptide(L)'
;MTDLPPADAPVDPELDAAEIEGDESQSEAGGPDESTWRRFDVTSEAGEGLAAAQAAIAAGECIVLPTDTVYGIGSDAFSAASVQRLLDAKERGRDMPPPVLVAEVGMFEALADEIPSHAMRLAQAYWPGALTLIVQAQPHLRMDLGETRGTIAVRVPDHDFTRDLLRRTGPLAVSSANVSGKPSSTNIDDAVGQLGNRVQVYLDGGATPGETPSTIIDFVSTSLGKVVRQGALSLELIHEVAPFVEGIESPEESATLADASEPAGTDPVEAASDAPDEGVDA
;
A
#
# COMPACT_ATOMS: atom_id res chain seq x y z
N MET A 1 -68.70 24.63 28.11
CA MET A 1 -69.50 25.66 27.50
C MET A 1 -68.67 26.11 26.32
N THR A 2 -68.91 25.41 25.20
CA THR A 2 -69.72 25.80 24.05
C THR A 2 -69.11 26.98 23.32
N ASP A 3 -68.78 26.94 22.09
CA ASP A 3 -69.59 26.62 20.95
C ASP A 3 -68.76 26.41 19.69
N LEU A 4 -69.13 25.42 18.91
CA LEU A 4 -68.78 25.26 17.49
C LEU A 4 -69.87 26.00 16.67
N PRO A 5 -69.45 26.62 15.55
CA PRO A 5 -70.44 26.89 14.49
C PRO A 5 -70.22 25.92 13.29
N PRO A 6 -71.26 25.83 12.44
CA PRO A 6 -71.55 24.65 11.65
C PRO A 6 -71.02 24.71 10.22
N ALA A 7 -71.09 23.55 9.57
CA ALA A 7 -70.81 23.26 8.19
C ALA A 7 -71.79 23.83 7.19
N ASP A 8 -71.42 23.84 5.91
CA ASP A 8 -72.18 23.90 4.69
C ASP A 8 -72.41 25.25 4.01
N ALA A 9 -71.75 25.38 2.88
CA ALA A 9 -72.28 25.90 1.63
C ALA A 9 -71.50 25.45 0.39
N PRO A 10 -72.14 25.28 -0.75
CA PRO A 10 -71.71 24.38 -1.81
C PRO A 10 -70.84 25.05 -2.84
N VAL A 11 -70.04 24.19 -3.52
CA VAL A 11 -69.22 24.50 -4.66
C VAL A 11 -70.01 24.51 -5.93
N ASP A 12 -69.80 25.52 -6.76
CA ASP A 12 -70.18 25.50 -8.17
C ASP A 12 -68.97 25.48 -9.06
N PRO A 13 -68.94 24.65 -10.12
CA PRO A 13 -67.83 24.51 -11.04
C PRO A 13 -68.05 25.35 -12.30
N GLU A 14 -67.01 25.71 -12.96
CA GLU A 14 -66.82 26.22 -14.33
C GLU A 14 -66.17 27.60 -14.40
N LEU A 15 -65.02 27.55 -14.98
CA LEU A 15 -64.47 28.47 -16.00
C LEU A 15 -62.96 28.40 -15.95
N ASP A 16 -62.38 28.01 -16.89
CA ASP A 16 -61.94 28.36 -18.22
C ASP A 16 -60.50 27.90 -18.44
N ALA A 17 -60.33 27.10 -19.43
CA ALA A 17 -59.02 26.71 -19.98
C ALA A 17 -58.38 27.96 -20.65
N ALA A 18 -57.23 28.36 -20.13
CA ALA A 18 -56.30 29.20 -20.83
C ALA A 18 -55.01 28.40 -21.09
N GLU A 19 -54.79 28.06 -22.33
CA GLU A 19 -53.58 27.53 -22.88
C GLU A 19 -52.40 28.44 -22.52
N ILE A 20 -51.44 27.92 -21.77
CA ILE A 20 -50.10 28.49 -21.69
C ILE A 20 -49.16 27.50 -22.38
N GLU A 21 -48.81 27.83 -23.61
CA GLU A 21 -47.78 27.15 -24.37
C GLU A 21 -46.49 27.20 -23.58
N GLY A 22 -45.91 26.01 -23.46
CA GLY A 22 -44.72 25.75 -22.66
C GLY A 22 -43.48 26.35 -23.29
N ASP A 23 -42.63 26.77 -22.39
CA ASP A 23 -41.21 26.83 -22.62
C ASP A 23 -40.61 25.50 -22.07
N GLU A 24 -40.47 24.51 -22.93
CA GLU A 24 -39.65 23.36 -22.68
C GLU A 24 -38.16 23.77 -22.67
N SER A 25 -37.74 24.46 -21.63
CA SER A 25 -36.34 24.51 -21.31
C SER A 25 -35.96 23.09 -20.81
N GLN A 26 -35.38 22.30 -21.69
CA GLN A 26 -34.73 21.04 -21.38
C GLN A 26 -33.67 21.33 -20.33
N SER A 27 -34.01 21.11 -19.05
CA SER A 27 -33.04 20.87 -18.04
C SER A 27 -32.45 19.48 -18.33
N GLU A 28 -31.26 19.48 -18.95
CA GLU A 28 -30.44 18.28 -18.98
C GLU A 28 -30.33 17.75 -17.55
N ALA A 29 -31.01 16.64 -17.33
CA ALA A 29 -30.83 15.85 -16.11
C ALA A 29 -29.41 15.34 -16.12
N GLY A 30 -28.53 16.03 -15.41
CA GLY A 30 -27.22 15.54 -15.03
C GLY A 30 -27.43 14.20 -14.32
N GLY A 31 -26.91 13.13 -14.92
CA GLY A 31 -26.95 11.80 -14.33
C GLY A 31 -26.25 11.81 -12.96
N PRO A 32 -26.51 10.79 -12.12
CA PRO A 32 -25.93 10.70 -10.80
C PRO A 32 -24.45 10.33 -10.91
N ASP A 33 -23.59 11.31 -11.01
CA ASP A 33 -22.16 11.18 -10.71
C ASP A 33 -21.82 12.12 -9.55
N GLU A 34 -22.49 11.89 -8.42
CA GLU A 34 -22.01 12.42 -7.15
C GLU A 34 -20.83 11.55 -6.71
N SER A 35 -19.62 11.98 -7.09
CA SER A 35 -18.43 11.47 -6.47
C SER A 35 -18.55 11.66 -4.96
N THR A 36 -18.57 10.56 -4.21
CA THR A 36 -18.67 10.59 -2.74
C THR A 36 -17.35 10.97 -2.07
N TRP A 37 -16.27 11.12 -2.86
CA TRP A 37 -14.94 11.50 -2.38
C TRP A 37 -14.69 13.00 -2.48
N ARG A 38 -13.70 13.50 -1.71
CA ARG A 38 -13.23 14.87 -1.71
C ARG A 38 -11.74 14.95 -2.01
N ARG A 39 -11.33 15.99 -2.75
CA ARG A 39 -9.93 16.32 -3.04
C ARG A 39 -9.55 17.60 -2.33
N PHE A 40 -8.32 17.66 -1.79
CA PHE A 40 -7.73 18.82 -1.13
C PHE A 40 -6.31 19.03 -1.63
N ASP A 41 -5.99 20.23 -2.05
CA ASP A 41 -4.61 20.64 -2.32
C ASP A 41 -3.87 20.84 -1.00
N VAL A 42 -2.80 20.07 -0.77
CA VAL A 42 -2.08 20.09 0.52
C VAL A 42 -1.27 21.36 0.74
N THR A 43 -1.09 22.21 -0.30
CA THR A 43 -0.39 23.47 -0.19
C THR A 43 -1.32 24.61 0.23
N SER A 44 -2.49 24.70 -0.42
CA SER A 44 -3.46 25.78 -0.19
C SER A 44 -4.52 25.43 0.84
N GLU A 45 -4.85 24.14 1.02
CA GLU A 45 -5.93 23.62 1.88
C GLU A 45 -5.41 22.65 2.96
N ALA A 46 -4.14 22.80 3.38
CA ALA A 46 -3.48 21.86 4.30
C ALA A 46 -4.29 21.54 5.56
N GLY A 47 -4.86 22.54 6.21
CA GLY A 47 -5.63 22.37 7.44
C GLY A 47 -6.92 21.60 7.23
N GLU A 48 -7.65 21.89 6.16
CA GLU A 48 -8.90 21.23 5.79
C GLU A 48 -8.65 19.79 5.31
N GLY A 49 -7.60 19.59 4.51
CA GLY A 49 -7.17 18.27 4.06
C GLY A 49 -6.77 17.35 5.22
N LEU A 50 -5.98 17.85 6.19
CA LEU A 50 -5.62 17.11 7.41
C LEU A 50 -6.85 16.73 8.23
N ALA A 51 -7.78 17.68 8.46
CA ALA A 51 -9.00 17.42 9.21
C ALA A 51 -9.91 16.39 8.51
N ALA A 52 -10.08 16.52 7.21
CA ALA A 52 -10.87 15.60 6.41
C ALA A 52 -10.29 14.18 6.38
N ALA A 53 -8.96 14.07 6.20
CA ALA A 53 -8.26 12.79 6.23
C ALA A 53 -8.33 12.12 7.60
N GLN A 54 -8.14 12.88 8.68
CA GLN A 54 -8.26 12.39 10.05
C GLN A 54 -9.69 11.87 10.33
N ALA A 55 -10.71 12.60 9.88
CA ALA A 55 -12.11 12.17 10.03
C ALA A 55 -12.40 10.90 9.22
N ALA A 56 -11.91 10.79 7.99
CA ALA A 56 -12.07 9.60 7.15
C ALA A 56 -11.41 8.37 7.78
N ILE A 57 -10.16 8.48 8.26
CA ILE A 57 -9.45 7.41 8.97
C ILE A 57 -10.21 6.98 10.22
N ALA A 58 -10.70 7.93 11.04
CA ALA A 58 -11.49 7.63 12.24
C ALA A 58 -12.83 6.95 11.92
N ALA A 59 -13.40 7.20 10.73
CA ALA A 59 -14.61 6.52 10.23
C ALA A 59 -14.30 5.14 9.61
N GLY A 60 -13.01 4.74 9.57
CA GLY A 60 -12.56 3.48 8.97
C GLY A 60 -12.47 3.50 7.46
N GLU A 61 -12.47 4.69 6.83
CA GLU A 61 -12.39 4.87 5.38
C GLU A 61 -10.93 4.92 4.90
N CYS A 62 -10.74 4.72 3.58
CA CYS A 62 -9.46 4.89 2.94
C CYS A 62 -9.24 6.35 2.50
N ILE A 63 -7.98 6.76 2.50
CA ILE A 63 -7.51 8.04 1.96
C ILE A 63 -6.39 7.81 0.95
N VAL A 64 -6.18 8.77 0.04
CA VAL A 64 -4.97 8.84 -0.79
C VAL A 64 -4.13 10.00 -0.30
N LEU A 65 -2.82 9.77 -0.18
CA LEU A 65 -1.85 10.71 0.38
C LEU A 65 -0.56 10.75 -0.48
N PRO A 66 0.09 11.92 -0.62
CA PRO A 66 1.37 12.05 -1.30
C PRO A 66 2.51 11.48 -0.46
N THR A 67 3.58 11.01 -1.12
CA THR A 67 4.84 10.64 -0.47
C THR A 67 6.04 11.10 -1.30
N ASP A 68 7.24 10.93 -0.75
CA ASP A 68 8.52 11.15 -1.43
C ASP A 68 8.84 10.15 -2.55
N THR A 69 7.97 9.16 -2.80
CA THR A 69 8.15 8.13 -3.86
C THR A 69 6.99 8.11 -4.84
N VAL A 70 5.87 7.51 -4.46
CA VAL A 70 4.63 7.43 -5.23
C VAL A 70 3.45 7.73 -4.31
N TYR A 71 2.28 8.07 -4.85
CA TYR A 71 1.08 8.22 -4.04
C TYR A 71 0.74 6.93 -3.31
N GLY A 72 0.28 7.06 -2.06
CA GLY A 72 -0.17 5.97 -1.22
C GLY A 72 -1.68 5.97 -1.00
N ILE A 73 -2.31 4.78 -0.98
CA ILE A 73 -3.61 4.58 -0.36
C ILE A 73 -3.39 4.13 1.08
N GLY A 74 -4.02 4.79 2.04
CA GLY A 74 -3.85 4.57 3.47
C GLY A 74 -5.14 4.28 4.20
N SER A 75 -5.05 3.50 5.28
CA SER A 75 -6.14 3.20 6.22
C SER A 75 -5.59 3.03 7.63
N ASP A 76 -6.47 3.02 8.64
CA ASP A 76 -6.08 2.74 10.02
C ASP A 76 -5.44 1.35 10.14
N ALA A 77 -4.17 1.31 10.56
CA ALA A 77 -3.41 0.06 10.72
C ALA A 77 -3.92 -0.82 11.87
N PHE A 78 -4.65 -0.25 12.84
CA PHE A 78 -5.21 -0.98 13.98
C PHE A 78 -6.63 -1.52 13.74
N SER A 79 -7.25 -1.17 12.60
CA SER A 79 -8.57 -1.63 12.19
C SER A 79 -8.49 -2.67 11.09
N ALA A 80 -8.72 -3.94 11.42
CA ALA A 80 -8.77 -5.03 10.44
C ALA A 80 -9.75 -4.77 9.29
N ALA A 81 -10.90 -4.15 9.60
CA ALA A 81 -11.91 -3.79 8.60
C ALA A 81 -11.41 -2.69 7.65
N SER A 82 -10.67 -1.69 8.16
CA SER A 82 -10.08 -0.61 7.36
C SER A 82 -8.95 -1.13 6.46
N VAL A 83 -8.11 -2.03 6.99
CA VAL A 83 -7.07 -2.72 6.18
C VAL A 83 -7.71 -3.58 5.10
N GLN A 84 -8.79 -4.31 5.40
CA GLN A 84 -9.49 -5.10 4.38
C GLN A 84 -10.07 -4.18 3.29
N ARG A 85 -10.68 -3.04 3.65
CA ARG A 85 -11.17 -2.05 2.68
C ARG A 85 -10.06 -1.52 1.77
N LEU A 86 -8.86 -1.27 2.31
CA LEU A 86 -7.69 -0.89 1.53
C LEU A 86 -7.30 -2.00 0.53
N LEU A 87 -7.27 -3.26 0.98
CA LEU A 87 -6.96 -4.41 0.12
C LEU A 87 -8.01 -4.56 -0.99
N ASP A 88 -9.30 -4.44 -0.66
CA ASP A 88 -10.42 -4.51 -1.62
C ASP A 88 -10.34 -3.36 -2.63
N ALA A 89 -10.02 -2.13 -2.20
CA ALA A 89 -9.85 -0.98 -3.08
C ALA A 89 -8.74 -1.20 -4.11
N LYS A 90 -7.71 -1.96 -3.76
CA LYS A 90 -6.57 -2.34 -4.61
C LYS A 90 -6.80 -3.63 -5.40
N GLU A 91 -7.89 -4.36 -5.17
CA GLU A 91 -8.07 -5.71 -5.71
C GLU A 91 -6.90 -6.65 -5.35
N ARG A 92 -6.44 -6.57 -4.09
CA ARG A 92 -5.24 -7.23 -3.58
C ARG A 92 -5.59 -8.25 -2.50
N GLY A 93 -4.96 -9.43 -2.56
CA GLY A 93 -5.12 -10.47 -1.55
C GLY A 93 -4.43 -10.12 -0.23
N ARG A 94 -4.80 -10.85 0.84
CA ARG A 94 -4.22 -10.73 2.17
C ARG A 94 -2.79 -11.31 2.28
N ASP A 95 -2.38 -12.10 1.29
CA ASP A 95 -1.02 -12.67 1.15
C ASP A 95 0.06 -11.60 0.90
N MET A 96 -0.34 -10.39 0.53
CA MET A 96 0.56 -9.25 0.31
C MET A 96 0.24 -8.10 1.28
N PRO A 97 0.58 -8.20 2.58
CA PRO A 97 0.26 -7.18 3.57
C PRO A 97 0.85 -5.81 3.21
N PRO A 98 0.13 -4.70 3.48
CA PRO A 98 0.66 -3.36 3.28
C PRO A 98 1.71 -3.01 4.34
N PRO A 99 2.73 -2.21 3.98
CA PRO A 99 3.60 -1.56 4.96
C PRO A 99 2.83 -0.62 5.90
N VAL A 100 3.45 -0.33 7.04
CA VAL A 100 2.97 0.67 8.00
C VAL A 100 3.86 1.91 7.90
N LEU A 101 3.23 3.07 7.60
CA LEU A 101 3.90 4.34 7.66
C LEU A 101 3.75 4.96 9.05
N VAL A 102 4.85 5.51 9.54
CA VAL A 102 4.94 6.19 10.84
C VAL A 102 5.58 7.57 10.68
N ALA A 103 5.28 8.48 11.61
CA ALA A 103 5.78 9.85 11.53
C ALA A 103 7.27 9.98 11.87
N GLU A 104 7.78 9.15 12.78
CA GLU A 104 9.10 9.30 13.38
C GLU A 104 9.80 7.95 13.57
N VAL A 105 11.14 7.95 13.50
CA VAL A 105 11.98 6.74 13.69
C VAL A 105 11.72 6.06 15.04
N GLY A 106 11.45 6.82 16.10
CA GLY A 106 11.16 6.26 17.44
C GLY A 106 9.93 5.35 17.49
N MET A 107 8.98 5.47 16.55
CA MET A 107 7.85 4.55 16.44
C MET A 107 8.26 3.15 15.96
N PHE A 108 9.42 3.02 15.31
CA PHE A 108 9.93 1.72 14.85
C PHE A 108 10.14 0.77 16.01
N GLU A 109 10.76 1.25 17.11
CA GLU A 109 10.99 0.46 18.32
C GLU A 109 9.69 0.03 19.02
N ALA A 110 8.62 0.81 18.88
CA ALA A 110 7.31 0.46 19.44
C ALA A 110 6.56 -0.60 18.63
N LEU A 111 6.88 -0.76 17.35
CA LEU A 111 6.20 -1.68 16.43
C LEU A 111 6.97 -2.98 16.19
N ALA A 112 8.29 -2.93 16.36
CA ALA A 112 9.20 -4.03 16.04
C ALA A 112 9.74 -4.70 17.31
N ASP A 113 9.98 -6.01 17.22
CA ASP A 113 10.66 -6.78 18.25
C ASP A 113 12.11 -7.06 17.82
N GLU A 114 13.06 -6.96 18.75
CA GLU A 114 14.49 -7.27 18.53
C GLU A 114 15.07 -6.73 17.21
N ILE A 115 15.00 -5.40 16.99
CA ILE A 115 15.47 -4.76 15.76
C ILE A 115 16.96 -5.04 15.53
N PRO A 116 17.37 -5.70 14.43
CA PRO A 116 18.77 -5.93 14.10
C PRO A 116 19.54 -4.60 13.99
N SER A 117 20.79 -4.57 14.45
CA SER A 117 21.61 -3.36 14.46
C SER A 117 21.80 -2.74 13.06
N HIS A 118 21.84 -3.57 12.03
CA HIS A 118 21.92 -3.13 10.63
C HIS A 118 20.63 -2.43 10.19
N ALA A 119 19.46 -2.96 10.58
CA ALA A 119 18.16 -2.33 10.31
C ALA A 119 18.06 -0.97 10.98
N MET A 120 18.46 -0.86 12.26
CA MET A 120 18.43 0.41 12.98
C MET A 120 19.39 1.45 12.36
N ARG A 121 20.60 1.05 11.94
CA ARG A 121 21.52 1.97 11.27
C ARG A 121 20.97 2.48 9.94
N LEU A 122 20.35 1.61 9.14
CA LEU A 122 19.70 2.01 7.90
C LEU A 122 18.51 2.94 8.15
N ALA A 123 17.68 2.66 9.17
CA ALA A 123 16.60 3.55 9.59
C ALA A 123 17.12 4.94 9.98
N GLN A 124 18.20 5.02 10.76
CA GLN A 124 18.80 6.29 11.17
C GLN A 124 19.44 7.06 10.01
N ALA A 125 19.97 6.36 9.01
CA ALA A 125 20.62 6.99 7.86
C ALA A 125 19.64 7.45 6.78
N TYR A 126 18.54 6.71 6.55
CA TYR A 126 17.66 6.88 5.40
C TYR A 126 16.19 7.16 5.74
N TRP A 127 15.86 7.38 7.01
CA TRP A 127 14.55 7.88 7.41
C TRP A 127 14.66 9.29 8.00
N PRO A 128 13.77 10.19 7.55
CA PRO A 128 12.69 10.00 6.56
C PRO A 128 13.23 9.72 5.16
N GLY A 129 12.53 8.86 4.37
CA GLY A 129 12.94 8.58 2.99
C GLY A 129 12.39 7.30 2.37
N ALA A 130 12.98 6.93 1.23
CA ALA A 130 12.51 5.90 0.33
C ALA A 130 12.93 4.46 0.74
N LEU A 131 13.00 4.18 2.04
CA LEU A 131 13.38 2.88 2.60
C LEU A 131 12.24 2.27 3.41
N THR A 132 11.90 1.00 3.15
CA THR A 132 10.98 0.18 3.94
C THR A 132 11.75 -1.00 4.54
N LEU A 133 11.61 -1.24 5.84
CA LEU A 133 12.27 -2.33 6.55
C LEU A 133 11.25 -3.34 7.04
N ILE A 134 11.45 -4.62 6.71
CA ILE A 134 10.66 -5.73 7.24
C ILE A 134 11.43 -6.33 8.43
N VAL A 135 10.76 -6.39 9.58
CA VAL A 135 11.29 -6.92 10.84
C VAL A 135 10.24 -7.78 11.54
N GLN A 136 10.63 -8.46 12.63
CA GLN A 136 9.65 -9.10 13.50
C GLN A 136 8.75 -8.04 14.15
N ALA A 137 7.44 -8.29 14.13
CA ALA A 137 6.47 -7.43 14.80
C ALA A 137 6.48 -7.68 16.32
N GLN A 138 6.21 -6.64 17.10
CA GLN A 138 5.97 -6.81 18.54
C GLN A 138 4.86 -7.84 18.79
N PRO A 139 5.06 -8.85 19.68
CA PRO A 139 4.10 -9.94 19.89
C PRO A 139 2.71 -9.48 20.36
N HIS A 140 2.64 -8.30 20.98
CA HIS A 140 1.39 -7.74 21.51
C HIS A 140 0.75 -6.69 20.58
N LEU A 141 1.33 -6.50 19.40
CA LEU A 141 0.83 -5.53 18.43
C LEU A 141 -0.53 -5.98 17.87
N ARG A 142 -1.55 -5.16 18.11
CA ARG A 142 -2.92 -5.44 17.65
C ARG A 142 -3.18 -4.86 16.27
N MET A 143 -2.41 -5.31 15.28
CA MET A 143 -2.61 -4.97 13.87
C MET A 143 -2.92 -6.24 13.09
N ASP A 144 -3.99 -6.23 12.30
CA ASP A 144 -4.29 -7.29 11.32
C ASP A 144 -4.08 -6.72 9.92
N LEU A 145 -2.85 -6.79 9.44
CA LEU A 145 -2.45 -6.28 8.12
C LEU A 145 -2.61 -7.33 6.99
N GLY A 146 -3.06 -8.54 7.31
CA GLY A 146 -3.10 -9.68 6.43
C GLY A 146 -2.19 -10.82 6.89
N GLU A 147 -1.70 -11.65 5.96
CA GLU A 147 -0.83 -12.79 6.26
C GLU A 147 0.62 -12.35 6.50
N THR A 148 0.85 -11.64 7.60
CA THR A 148 2.18 -11.09 7.94
C THR A 148 3.15 -12.12 8.47
N ARG A 149 2.66 -13.28 8.94
CA ARG A 149 3.48 -14.33 9.58
C ARG A 149 4.32 -13.81 10.76
N GLY A 150 3.78 -12.83 11.50
CA GLY A 150 4.45 -12.21 12.64
C GLY A 150 5.47 -11.14 12.28
N THR A 151 5.50 -10.67 11.00
CA THR A 151 6.40 -9.61 10.56
C THR A 151 5.65 -8.29 10.39
N ILE A 152 6.40 -7.19 10.33
CA ILE A 152 5.89 -5.87 10.01
C ILE A 152 6.87 -5.15 9.07
N ALA A 153 6.33 -4.49 8.04
CA ALA A 153 7.09 -3.60 7.17
C ALA A 153 6.85 -2.16 7.62
N VAL A 154 7.90 -1.40 7.96
CA VAL A 154 7.80 -0.04 8.48
C VAL A 154 8.56 0.94 7.60
N ARG A 155 8.04 2.16 7.45
CA ARG A 155 8.70 3.28 6.77
C ARG A 155 8.34 4.61 7.41
N VAL A 156 9.29 5.55 7.42
CA VAL A 156 9.05 6.98 7.67
C VAL A 156 9.18 7.72 6.34
N PRO A 157 8.09 8.27 5.75
CA PRO A 157 8.15 8.95 4.46
C PRO A 157 8.80 10.35 4.61
N ASP A 158 9.56 10.79 3.61
CA ASP A 158 10.13 12.15 3.55
C ASP A 158 9.13 13.11 2.89
N HIS A 159 8.00 13.33 3.55
CA HIS A 159 6.96 14.25 3.11
C HIS A 159 6.31 14.90 4.34
N ASP A 160 6.56 16.19 4.56
CA ASP A 160 6.17 16.89 5.79
C ASP A 160 4.67 16.82 6.07
N PHE A 161 3.82 17.12 5.08
CA PHE A 161 2.36 17.03 5.24
C PHE A 161 1.92 15.62 5.65
N THR A 162 2.47 14.59 5.04
CA THR A 162 2.14 13.18 5.35
C THR A 162 2.62 12.81 6.75
N ARG A 163 3.78 13.27 7.18
CA ARG A 163 4.25 13.07 8.55
C ARG A 163 3.40 13.82 9.57
N ASP A 164 2.90 15.02 9.24
CA ASP A 164 1.93 15.74 10.09
C ASP A 164 0.60 15.00 10.21
N LEU A 165 0.12 14.40 9.12
CA LEU A 165 -1.05 13.53 9.15
C LEU A 165 -0.81 12.32 10.06
N LEU A 166 0.32 11.61 9.90
CA LEU A 166 0.69 10.45 10.72
C LEU A 166 0.85 10.78 12.22
N ARG A 167 1.28 12.00 12.57
CA ARG A 167 1.30 12.47 13.97
C ARG A 167 -0.10 12.60 14.56
N ARG A 168 -1.10 12.92 13.74
CA ARG A 168 -2.51 13.10 14.15
C ARG A 168 -3.31 11.80 14.17
N THR A 169 -3.07 10.92 13.21
CA THR A 169 -3.82 9.66 13.06
C THR A 169 -3.17 8.49 13.78
N GLY A 170 -1.87 8.56 14.06
CA GLY A 170 -1.05 7.41 14.39
C GLY A 170 -0.61 6.65 13.13
N PRO A 171 -0.04 5.44 13.30
CA PRO A 171 0.40 4.57 12.21
C PRO A 171 -0.71 4.23 11.23
N LEU A 172 -0.43 4.35 9.93
CA LEU A 172 -1.35 3.97 8.85
C LEU A 172 -0.80 2.78 8.06
N ALA A 173 -1.66 1.83 7.73
CA ALA A 173 -1.38 0.83 6.71
C ALA A 173 -1.43 1.53 5.35
N VAL A 174 -0.34 1.51 4.60
CA VAL A 174 -0.24 2.26 3.34
C VAL A 174 0.40 1.40 2.25
N SER A 175 -0.21 1.41 1.07
CA SER A 175 0.34 0.80 -0.14
C SER A 175 0.30 1.81 -1.28
N SER A 176 0.98 1.56 -2.41
CA SER A 176 0.87 2.44 -3.59
C SER A 176 -0.58 2.63 -4.04
N ALA A 177 -0.95 3.86 -4.43
CA ALA A 177 -2.33 4.25 -4.79
C ALA A 177 -2.69 3.82 -6.21
N ASN A 178 -2.71 2.50 -6.46
CA ASN A 178 -3.06 1.87 -7.73
C ASN A 178 -3.78 0.54 -7.51
N VAL A 179 -4.56 0.10 -8.47
CA VAL A 179 -5.05 -1.29 -8.53
C VAL A 179 -3.85 -2.22 -8.71
N SER A 180 -3.84 -3.37 -8.03
CA SER A 180 -2.74 -4.35 -8.12
C SER A 180 -2.43 -4.72 -9.56
N GLY A 181 -1.13 -4.76 -9.89
CA GLY A 181 -0.65 -5.06 -11.24
C GLY A 181 -0.66 -3.88 -12.21
N LYS A 182 -1.25 -2.72 -11.85
CA LYS A 182 -1.17 -1.49 -12.63
C LYS A 182 -0.02 -0.60 -12.15
N PRO A 183 0.45 0.36 -12.98
CA PRO A 183 1.47 1.33 -12.56
C PRO A 183 1.06 2.11 -11.32
N SER A 184 2.03 2.41 -10.45
CA SER A 184 1.82 3.26 -9.28
C SER A 184 1.48 4.69 -9.71
N SER A 185 0.57 5.33 -8.99
CA SER A 185 0.17 6.72 -9.28
C SER A 185 1.27 7.70 -8.86
N THR A 186 1.65 8.59 -9.77
CA THR A 186 2.65 9.64 -9.55
C THR A 186 2.03 11.03 -9.40
N ASN A 187 0.74 11.14 -9.61
CA ASN A 187 -0.10 12.31 -9.38
C ASN A 187 -1.48 11.89 -8.89
N ILE A 188 -2.26 12.88 -8.44
CA ILE A 188 -3.57 12.59 -7.84
C ILE A 188 -4.59 12.11 -8.86
N ASP A 189 -4.52 12.58 -10.11
CA ASP A 189 -5.48 12.24 -11.16
C ASP A 189 -5.34 10.76 -11.56
N ASP A 190 -4.11 10.22 -11.60
CA ASP A 190 -3.86 8.79 -11.79
C ASP A 190 -4.48 7.97 -10.65
N ALA A 191 -4.34 8.43 -9.40
CA ALA A 191 -4.91 7.74 -8.24
C ALA A 191 -6.44 7.76 -8.28
N VAL A 192 -7.06 8.90 -8.60
CA VAL A 192 -8.52 9.03 -8.77
C VAL A 192 -9.00 8.13 -9.91
N GLY A 193 -8.31 8.14 -11.04
CA GLY A 193 -8.68 7.30 -12.20
C GLY A 193 -8.66 5.81 -11.91
N GLN A 194 -7.79 5.35 -11.01
CA GLN A 194 -7.68 3.94 -10.65
C GLN A 194 -8.58 3.54 -9.47
N LEU A 195 -8.74 4.41 -8.46
CA LEU A 195 -9.39 4.07 -7.18
C LEU A 195 -10.82 4.63 -7.05
N GLY A 196 -11.11 5.81 -7.63
CA GLY A 196 -12.45 6.40 -7.68
C GLY A 196 -13.14 6.45 -6.31
N ASN A 197 -14.41 6.05 -6.26
CA ASN A 197 -15.25 6.08 -5.04
C ASN A 197 -14.85 5.06 -3.96
N ARG A 198 -13.80 4.25 -4.17
CA ARG A 198 -13.24 3.32 -3.16
C ARG A 198 -12.39 4.04 -2.10
N VAL A 199 -12.18 5.34 -2.27
CA VAL A 199 -11.42 6.21 -1.38
C VAL A 199 -12.26 7.43 -1.04
N GLN A 200 -12.26 7.85 0.23
CA GLN A 200 -13.09 8.97 0.72
C GLN A 200 -12.41 10.33 0.56
N VAL A 201 -11.08 10.39 0.72
CA VAL A 201 -10.33 11.65 0.67
C VAL A 201 -9.06 11.48 -0.17
N TYR A 202 -8.86 12.40 -1.09
CA TYR A 202 -7.68 12.52 -1.93
C TYR A 202 -6.90 13.78 -1.55
N LEU A 203 -5.65 13.61 -1.08
CA LEU A 203 -4.75 14.67 -0.69
C LEU A 203 -3.75 14.93 -1.82
N ASP A 204 -3.92 16.04 -2.50
CA ASP A 204 -3.12 16.41 -3.67
C ASP A 204 -1.87 17.19 -3.28
N GLY A 205 -0.72 16.57 -3.39
CA GLY A 205 0.61 17.15 -3.18
C GLY A 205 1.34 17.47 -4.48
N GLY A 206 0.65 17.48 -5.63
CA GLY A 206 1.28 17.63 -6.94
C GLY A 206 1.92 16.32 -7.45
N ALA A 207 2.81 16.42 -8.42
CA ALA A 207 3.53 15.27 -8.95
C ALA A 207 4.60 14.78 -7.97
N THR A 208 4.76 13.45 -7.86
CA THR A 208 5.85 12.86 -7.07
C THR A 208 7.21 13.11 -7.72
N PRO A 209 8.33 13.10 -6.94
CA PRO A 209 9.67 13.32 -7.49
C PRO A 209 10.10 12.26 -8.52
N GLY A 210 9.48 11.10 -8.51
CA GLY A 210 9.78 9.98 -9.42
C GLY A 210 8.65 8.96 -9.47
N GLU A 211 8.87 7.89 -10.24
CA GLU A 211 7.91 6.81 -10.45
C GLU A 211 8.28 5.55 -9.65
N THR A 212 9.46 5.56 -9.02
CA THR A 212 10.02 4.39 -8.35
C THR A 212 9.57 4.34 -6.89
N PRO A 213 8.94 3.25 -6.43
CA PRO A 213 8.54 3.08 -5.03
C PRO A 213 9.77 2.90 -4.11
N SER A 214 9.55 2.80 -2.80
CA SER A 214 10.62 2.57 -1.81
C SER A 214 11.34 1.25 -2.02
N THR A 215 12.62 1.20 -1.68
CA THR A 215 13.38 -0.06 -1.55
C THR A 215 12.92 -0.79 -0.31
N ILE A 216 12.76 -2.12 -0.40
CA ILE A 216 12.33 -2.96 0.73
C ILE A 216 13.45 -3.93 1.08
N ILE A 217 13.84 -3.95 2.35
CA ILE A 217 14.83 -4.87 2.90
C ILE A 217 14.18 -5.73 3.99
N ASP A 218 14.33 -7.04 3.87
CA ASP A 218 13.86 -8.03 4.85
C ASP A 218 15.00 -8.42 5.81
N PHE A 219 14.78 -8.20 7.10
CA PHE A 219 15.66 -8.57 8.20
C PHE A 219 15.14 -9.77 9.01
N VAL A 220 14.08 -10.42 8.55
CA VAL A 220 13.50 -11.60 9.22
C VAL A 220 14.13 -12.88 8.68
N SER A 221 14.28 -12.97 7.36
CA SER A 221 14.94 -14.10 6.70
C SER A 221 16.44 -14.17 7.01
N THR A 222 17.08 -13.02 7.20
CA THR A 222 18.48 -12.91 7.60
C THR A 222 18.72 -11.64 8.43
N SER A 223 19.47 -11.73 9.52
CA SER A 223 19.82 -10.57 10.35
C SER A 223 20.74 -9.55 9.65
N LEU A 224 21.37 -9.95 8.55
CA LEU A 224 22.20 -9.06 7.70
C LEU A 224 21.34 -8.20 6.76
N GLY A 225 20.12 -8.65 6.45
CA GLY A 225 19.18 -8.00 5.54
C GLY A 225 19.30 -8.50 4.10
N LYS A 226 18.14 -8.67 3.44
CA LYS A 226 18.05 -9.03 2.02
C LYS A 226 17.09 -8.07 1.33
N VAL A 227 17.51 -7.49 0.21
CA VAL A 227 16.65 -6.66 -0.64
C VAL A 227 15.61 -7.56 -1.29
N VAL A 228 14.33 -7.35 -0.97
CA VAL A 228 13.21 -8.07 -1.58
C VAL A 228 12.50 -7.26 -2.66
N ARG A 229 12.75 -5.95 -2.70
CA ARG A 229 12.33 -5.06 -3.78
C ARG A 229 13.34 -3.92 -3.91
N GLN A 230 13.99 -3.82 -5.05
CA GLN A 230 14.79 -2.65 -5.39
C GLN A 230 13.85 -1.50 -5.75
N GLY A 231 14.05 -0.36 -5.13
CA GLY A 231 13.30 0.86 -5.31
C GLY A 231 14.20 2.07 -5.50
N ALA A 232 13.74 3.25 -5.03
CA ALA A 232 14.45 4.51 -5.23
C ALA A 232 15.78 4.62 -4.48
N LEU A 233 15.95 3.92 -3.35
CA LEU A 233 17.24 3.85 -2.66
C LEU A 233 18.08 2.74 -3.26
N SER A 234 19.24 3.08 -3.85
CA SER A 234 20.12 2.12 -4.53
C SER A 234 20.85 1.18 -3.57
N LEU A 235 21.30 0.01 -4.07
CA LEU A 235 22.05 -0.95 -3.28
C LEU A 235 23.42 -0.40 -2.86
N GLU A 236 24.06 0.43 -3.70
CA GLU A 236 25.33 1.09 -3.41
C GLU A 236 25.21 1.96 -2.17
N LEU A 237 24.17 2.81 -2.08
CA LEU A 237 23.92 3.63 -0.91
C LEU A 237 23.63 2.79 0.34
N ILE A 238 22.87 1.70 0.19
CA ILE A 238 22.61 0.78 1.29
C ILE A 238 23.93 0.18 1.80
N HIS A 239 24.84 -0.20 0.92
CA HIS A 239 26.14 -0.78 1.27
C HIS A 239 27.08 0.20 1.97
N GLU A 240 26.95 1.51 1.80
CA GLU A 240 27.71 2.50 2.59
C GLU A 240 27.42 2.40 4.10
N VAL A 241 26.22 1.98 4.49
CA VAL A 241 25.76 1.88 5.88
C VAL A 241 25.72 0.43 6.38
N ALA A 242 25.32 -0.50 5.52
CA ALA A 242 25.13 -1.91 5.81
C ALA A 242 25.72 -2.78 4.67
N PRO A 243 27.04 -2.95 4.63
CA PRO A 243 27.74 -3.58 3.50
C PRO A 243 27.44 -5.06 3.27
N PHE A 244 26.78 -5.72 4.22
CA PHE A 244 26.43 -7.14 4.16
C PHE A 244 24.98 -7.40 3.74
N VAL A 245 24.20 -6.37 3.42
CA VAL A 245 22.84 -6.54 2.88
C VAL A 245 22.93 -7.24 1.52
N GLU A 246 22.22 -8.34 1.39
CA GLU A 246 22.15 -9.09 0.14
C GLU A 246 21.28 -8.35 -0.89
N GLY A 247 21.78 -8.20 -2.12
CA GLY A 247 21.02 -7.68 -3.26
C GLY A 247 19.98 -8.68 -3.75
N ILE A 248 19.16 -8.27 -4.74
CA ILE A 248 18.31 -9.21 -5.48
C ILE A 248 19.24 -10.01 -6.41
N GLU A 249 19.23 -11.34 -6.27
CA GLU A 249 19.94 -12.23 -7.18
C GLU A 249 19.41 -12.00 -8.61
N SER A 250 20.30 -11.63 -9.53
CA SER A 250 19.92 -11.59 -10.93
C SER A 250 19.68 -13.02 -11.42
N PRO A 251 18.74 -13.24 -12.37
CA PRO A 251 18.53 -14.56 -12.96
C PRO A 251 19.81 -15.19 -13.54
N GLU A 252 20.78 -14.36 -13.94
CA GLU A 252 22.08 -14.78 -14.47
C GLU A 252 23.04 -15.29 -13.38
N GLU A 253 23.02 -14.73 -12.17
CA GLU A 253 23.82 -15.21 -11.03
C GLU A 253 23.30 -16.54 -10.48
N SER A 254 21.98 -16.72 -10.43
CA SER A 254 21.37 -18.00 -10.04
C SER A 254 21.72 -19.14 -11.00
N ALA A 255 21.86 -18.86 -12.31
CA ALA A 255 22.24 -19.85 -13.31
C ALA A 255 23.72 -20.26 -13.16
N THR A 256 24.58 -19.32 -12.82
CA THR A 256 26.04 -19.58 -12.66
C THR A 256 26.33 -20.41 -11.41
N LEU A 257 25.58 -20.22 -10.33
CA LEU A 257 25.71 -21.02 -9.10
C LEU A 257 25.16 -22.44 -9.26
N ALA A 258 24.12 -22.63 -10.08
CA ALA A 258 23.57 -23.93 -10.40
C ALA A 258 24.55 -24.77 -11.26
N ASP A 259 25.26 -24.14 -12.21
CA ASP A 259 26.26 -24.78 -13.08
C ASP A 259 27.56 -25.15 -12.32
N ALA A 260 27.89 -24.42 -11.25
CA ALA A 260 29.07 -24.71 -10.42
C ALA A 260 28.84 -25.87 -9.41
N SER A 261 27.64 -26.39 -9.27
CA SER A 261 27.27 -27.47 -8.33
C SER A 261 27.15 -28.86 -8.97
N GLU A 262 27.39 -29.01 -10.25
CA GLU A 262 27.51 -30.34 -10.87
C GLU A 262 28.82 -31.02 -10.43
N PRO A 263 28.80 -32.19 -9.79
CA PRO A 263 30.03 -32.93 -9.44
C PRO A 263 30.67 -33.42 -10.75
N ALA A 264 31.97 -33.13 -10.90
CA ALA A 264 32.80 -33.61 -11.99
C ALA A 264 32.56 -35.11 -12.22
N GLY A 265 32.17 -35.45 -13.45
CA GLY A 265 31.82 -36.79 -13.86
C GLY A 265 32.87 -37.81 -13.49
N THR A 266 32.45 -38.86 -12.83
CA THR A 266 33.25 -40.08 -12.68
C THR A 266 33.32 -40.76 -14.04
N ASP A 267 34.52 -40.85 -14.59
CA ASP A 267 34.80 -41.65 -15.78
C ASP A 267 34.34 -43.11 -15.58
N PRO A 268 33.71 -43.73 -16.58
CA PRO A 268 33.34 -45.17 -16.48
C PRO A 268 34.64 -46.01 -16.60
N VAL A 269 34.96 -46.70 -15.51
CA VAL A 269 35.99 -47.72 -15.52
C VAL A 269 35.54 -48.83 -16.45
N GLU A 270 36.30 -48.99 -17.53
CA GLU A 270 36.24 -50.08 -18.52
C GLU A 270 36.48 -51.42 -17.81
N ALA A 271 35.45 -52.25 -17.69
CA ALA A 271 35.57 -53.61 -17.17
C ALA A 271 36.14 -54.50 -18.30
N ALA A 272 37.42 -54.82 -18.22
CA ALA A 272 38.06 -55.86 -19.03
C ALA A 272 37.45 -57.22 -18.71
N SER A 273 36.91 -57.85 -19.74
CA SER A 273 36.53 -59.26 -19.77
C SER A 273 37.78 -60.12 -19.74
N ASP A 274 37.89 -60.97 -18.72
CA ASP A 274 38.78 -62.12 -18.78
C ASP A 274 38.00 -63.36 -18.36
N ALA A 275 37.76 -64.18 -19.33
CA ALA A 275 37.26 -65.55 -19.16
C ALA A 275 38.46 -66.50 -19.06
N PRO A 276 38.41 -67.49 -18.22
CA PRO A 276 39.15 -68.72 -18.51
C PRO A 276 38.24 -69.86 -18.80
N ASP A 277 38.64 -70.48 -19.85
CA ASP A 277 38.27 -71.71 -20.47
C ASP A 277 38.60 -72.92 -19.57
N GLU A 278 37.77 -73.95 -19.72
CA GLU A 278 38.00 -75.40 -19.67
C GLU A 278 38.64 -76.08 -18.44
N GLY A 279 38.05 -77.20 -18.17
CA GLY A 279 38.73 -78.41 -17.65
C GLY A 279 37.82 -79.39 -16.96
N VAL A 280 37.08 -80.17 -17.67
CA VAL A 280 36.99 -81.63 -17.81
C VAL A 280 37.46 -82.50 -16.63
N ASP A 281 36.65 -83.54 -16.32
CA ASP A 281 36.86 -84.87 -15.78
C ASP A 281 36.99 -85.10 -14.23
N ALA A 282 36.05 -85.79 -13.70
CA ALA A 282 35.91 -87.17 -13.24
C ALA A 282 34.70 -87.34 -12.33
#